data_eb00370e64e7d31f6a148033e776b47f
#
_entry.id   eb00370e64e7d31f6a148033e776b47f
#
_cell.length_a   1.000
_cell.length_b   1.000
_cell.length_c   1.000
_cell.angle_alpha   90.00
_cell.angle_beta   90.00
_cell.angle_gamma   90.00
#
_symmetry.space_group_name_H-M   'P 1'
#
loop_
_entity.id
_entity.type
_entity.pdbx_description
1 polymer ?
#
loop_
_entity_poly.entity_id
_entity_poly.type
_entity_poly.pdbx_seq_one_letter_code
_entity_poly.pdbx_strand_id
1 'polypeptide(L)'
;MIRICSAEDVPKGSVVSADIDGLKIAIVHGEDGAFYAVYDECSHAAVALSEGEVEGCTLECWLHGSRFDLRTGEPTGLPATEPVPVYPVEIRDGDIYIPVGADGRPMPSNGVTR
;
A
#
# COMPACT_ATOMS: atom_id res chain seq x y z
N MET A 1 14.79 8.70 -4.03
CA MET A 1 14.01 7.45 -3.86
C MET A 1 14.52 6.63 -2.70
N ILE A 2 13.61 5.94 -2.04
CA ILE A 2 13.97 5.04 -0.94
C ILE A 2 13.80 3.60 -1.40
N ARG A 3 14.84 2.79 -1.25
CA ARG A 3 14.74 1.34 -1.47
C ARG A 3 13.98 0.71 -0.31
N ILE A 4 12.98 -0.08 -0.63
CA ILE A 4 12.13 -0.72 0.40
C ILE A 4 12.57 -2.17 0.63
N CYS A 5 12.59 -2.98 -0.41
CA CYS A 5 12.96 -4.39 -0.33
C CYS A 5 13.17 -4.94 -1.74
N SER A 6 13.58 -6.20 -1.83
CA SER A 6 13.63 -6.90 -3.11
C SER A 6 12.21 -7.26 -3.56
N ALA A 7 11.95 -7.19 -4.86
CA ALA A 7 10.68 -7.63 -5.41
C ALA A 7 10.39 -9.11 -5.11
N GLU A 8 11.45 -9.92 -4.97
CA GLU A 8 11.32 -11.33 -4.61
C GLU A 8 10.75 -11.54 -3.20
N ASP A 9 10.87 -10.54 -2.33
CA ASP A 9 10.36 -10.63 -0.96
C ASP A 9 8.83 -10.48 -0.90
N VAL A 10 8.21 -10.09 -2.02
CA VAL A 10 6.76 -9.89 -2.11
C VAL A 10 6.22 -10.75 -3.23
N PRO A 11 5.94 -12.04 -2.96
CA PRO A 11 5.34 -12.91 -3.98
C PRO A 11 3.99 -12.40 -4.45
N LYS A 12 3.62 -12.75 -5.68
CA LYS A 12 2.35 -12.35 -6.27
C LYS A 12 1.18 -12.76 -5.36
N GLY A 13 0.28 -11.81 -5.13
CA GLY A 13 -0.87 -12.02 -4.25
C GLY A 13 -0.56 -11.85 -2.76
N SER A 14 0.62 -11.33 -2.41
CA SER A 14 0.99 -11.13 -1.01
C SER A 14 1.20 -9.65 -0.69
N VAL A 15 1.28 -9.36 0.61
CA VAL A 15 1.51 -8.02 1.13
C VAL A 15 2.53 -8.09 2.26
N VAL A 16 3.44 -7.11 2.31
CA VAL A 16 4.39 -6.98 3.41
C VAL A 16 4.33 -5.55 3.96
N SER A 17 4.63 -5.39 5.23
CA SER A 17 4.70 -4.07 5.87
C SER A 17 6.13 -3.55 5.84
N ALA A 18 6.29 -2.27 5.55
CA ALA A 18 7.57 -1.58 5.62
C ALA A 18 7.42 -0.33 6.47
N ASP A 19 8.47 0.01 7.24
CA ASP A 19 8.50 1.20 8.07
C ASP A 19 9.56 2.14 7.51
N ILE A 20 9.16 3.36 7.15
CA ILE A 20 10.07 4.39 6.64
C ILE A 20 10.03 5.55 7.62
N ASP A 21 10.97 5.58 8.55
CA ASP A 21 11.07 6.61 9.59
C ASP A 21 9.74 6.83 10.34
N GLY A 22 9.08 5.74 10.72
CA GLY A 22 7.82 5.78 11.43
C GLY A 22 6.58 5.78 10.54
N LEU A 23 6.75 5.98 9.23
CA LEU A 23 5.65 5.87 8.28
C LEU A 23 5.50 4.42 7.84
N LYS A 24 4.38 3.81 8.17
CA LYS A 24 4.11 2.41 7.82
C LYS A 24 3.44 2.31 6.47
N ILE A 25 4.03 1.54 5.58
CA ILE A 25 3.54 1.36 4.22
C ILE A 25 3.39 -0.13 3.94
N ALA A 26 2.25 -0.50 3.37
CA ALA A 26 2.02 -1.87 2.90
C ALA A 26 2.47 -1.94 1.43
N ILE A 27 3.38 -2.86 1.14
CA ILE A 27 3.83 -3.14 -0.22
C ILE A 27 3.07 -4.37 -0.69
N VAL A 28 2.36 -4.24 -1.80
CA VAL A 28 1.48 -5.28 -2.31
C VAL A 28 1.90 -5.69 -3.71
N HIS A 29 2.00 -6.99 -3.93
CA HIS A 29 2.15 -7.53 -5.27
C HIS A 29 0.76 -8.00 -5.72
N GLY A 30 0.09 -7.20 -6.52
CA GLY A 30 -1.26 -7.50 -6.98
C GLY A 30 -1.31 -8.74 -7.86
N GLU A 31 -2.48 -9.34 -7.97
CA GLU A 31 -2.68 -10.52 -8.82
C GLU A 31 -2.55 -10.20 -10.31
N ASP A 32 -2.59 -8.92 -10.66
CA ASP A 32 -2.32 -8.42 -12.02
C ASP A 32 -0.82 -8.37 -12.36
N GLY A 33 0.04 -8.67 -11.39
CA GLY A 33 1.49 -8.65 -11.55
C GLY A 33 2.15 -7.31 -11.26
N ALA A 34 1.38 -6.28 -10.95
CA ALA A 34 1.93 -4.96 -10.60
C ALA A 34 2.17 -4.83 -9.10
N PHE A 35 3.11 -3.95 -8.73
CA PHE A 35 3.38 -3.63 -7.33
C PHE A 35 2.69 -2.33 -6.94
N TYR A 36 2.17 -2.29 -5.72
CA TYR A 36 1.46 -1.14 -5.16
C TYR A 36 1.95 -0.85 -3.77
N ALA A 37 1.82 0.41 -3.35
CA ALA A 37 2.16 0.82 -1.99
C ALA A 37 1.02 1.67 -1.45
N VAL A 38 0.52 1.32 -0.27
CA VAL A 38 -0.54 2.06 0.40
C VAL A 38 -0.15 2.30 1.85
N TYR A 39 -0.75 3.33 2.48
CA TYR A 39 -0.57 3.55 3.91
C TYR A 39 -1.11 2.34 4.67
N ASP A 40 -0.30 1.79 5.58
CA ASP A 40 -0.61 0.52 6.24
C ASP A 40 -1.55 0.68 7.43
N GLU A 41 -2.68 1.35 7.19
CA GLU A 41 -3.73 1.49 8.19
C GLU A 41 -5.07 1.69 7.49
N CYS A 42 -6.09 0.95 7.95
CA CYS A 42 -7.43 1.09 7.42
C CYS A 42 -7.99 2.48 7.76
N SER A 43 -8.71 3.11 6.83
CA SER A 43 -9.23 4.47 7.01
C SER A 43 -10.33 4.57 8.08
N HIS A 44 -11.01 3.47 8.41
CA HIS A 44 -12.08 3.48 9.40
C HIS A 44 -11.70 2.87 10.75
N ALA A 45 -10.51 2.27 10.85
CA ALA A 45 -10.07 1.61 12.08
C ALA A 45 -8.53 1.61 12.14
N ALA A 46 -7.99 1.63 13.34
CA ALA A 46 -6.53 1.65 13.55
C ALA A 46 -5.96 0.22 13.49
N VAL A 47 -6.12 -0.45 12.36
CA VAL A 47 -5.61 -1.80 12.12
C VAL A 47 -4.76 -1.81 10.85
N ALA A 48 -3.73 -2.64 10.85
CA ALA A 48 -2.80 -2.72 9.72
C ALA A 48 -3.45 -3.41 8.52
N LEU A 49 -3.44 -2.74 7.36
CA LEU A 49 -3.93 -3.33 6.12
C LEU A 49 -3.06 -4.50 5.66
N SER A 50 -1.77 -4.50 6.05
CA SER A 50 -0.86 -5.59 5.70
C SER A 50 -1.22 -6.92 6.34
N GLU A 51 -2.10 -6.93 7.33
CA GLU A 51 -2.62 -8.15 7.94
C GLU A 51 -3.85 -8.70 7.20
N GLY A 52 -4.33 -7.97 6.21
CA GLY A 52 -5.46 -8.39 5.39
C GLY A 52 -5.04 -9.24 4.20
N GLU A 53 -5.95 -9.39 3.26
CA GLU A 53 -5.75 -10.24 2.08
C GLU A 53 -5.79 -9.46 0.79
N VAL A 54 -4.97 -9.88 -0.17
CA VAL A 54 -4.94 -9.34 -1.52
C VAL A 54 -5.89 -10.15 -2.40
N GLU A 55 -6.75 -9.46 -3.14
CA GLU A 55 -7.61 -10.09 -4.14
C GLU A 55 -7.71 -9.16 -5.35
N GLY A 56 -7.25 -9.64 -6.50
CA GLY A 56 -7.16 -8.80 -7.69
C GLY A 56 -6.27 -7.59 -7.46
N CYS A 57 -6.83 -6.39 -7.64
CA CYS A 57 -6.16 -5.11 -7.38
C CYS A 57 -6.69 -4.45 -6.11
N THR A 58 -7.18 -5.25 -5.15
CA THR A 58 -7.70 -4.74 -3.88
C THR A 58 -6.99 -5.35 -2.69
N LEU A 59 -6.98 -4.63 -1.58
CA LEU A 59 -6.46 -5.09 -0.31
C LEU A 59 -7.59 -5.00 0.72
N GLU A 60 -7.91 -6.13 1.33
CA GLU A 60 -9.00 -6.22 2.30
C GLU A 60 -8.53 -5.91 3.71
N CYS A 61 -9.28 -5.04 4.42
CA CYS A 61 -9.10 -4.85 5.86
C CYS A 61 -9.67 -6.07 6.57
N TRP A 62 -8.86 -6.76 7.34
CA TRP A 62 -9.26 -8.02 7.98
C TRP A 62 -10.37 -7.85 9.04
N LEU A 63 -10.48 -6.65 9.60
CA LEU A 63 -11.39 -6.42 10.74
C LEU A 63 -12.87 -6.44 10.34
N HIS A 64 -13.22 -5.72 9.27
CA HIS A 64 -14.63 -5.60 8.84
C HIS A 64 -14.84 -5.94 7.36
N GLY A 65 -13.82 -6.42 6.68
CA GLY A 65 -13.92 -6.83 5.29
C GLY A 65 -13.98 -5.70 4.26
N SER A 66 -13.66 -4.46 4.66
CA SER A 66 -13.57 -3.36 3.70
C SER A 66 -12.41 -3.59 2.74
N ARG A 67 -12.63 -3.32 1.46
CA ARG A 67 -11.60 -3.45 0.43
C ARG A 67 -11.22 -2.09 -0.11
N PHE A 68 -9.95 -1.91 -0.41
CA PHE A 68 -9.42 -0.68 -0.99
C PHE A 68 -8.80 -0.99 -2.35
N ASP A 69 -9.14 -0.16 -3.34
CA ASP A 69 -8.52 -0.26 -4.67
C ASP A 69 -7.06 0.17 -4.54
N LEU A 70 -6.15 -0.71 -4.90
CA LEU A 70 -4.71 -0.45 -4.77
C LEU A 70 -4.21 0.66 -5.69
N ARG A 71 -4.93 0.94 -6.77
CA ARG A 71 -4.54 1.96 -7.75
C ARG A 71 -4.94 3.36 -7.31
N THR A 72 -6.05 3.49 -6.60
CA THR A 72 -6.63 4.78 -6.24
C THR A 72 -6.71 5.02 -4.75
N GLY A 73 -6.64 3.96 -3.93
CA GLY A 73 -6.85 4.05 -2.48
C GLY A 73 -8.31 4.14 -2.08
N GLU A 74 -9.22 4.17 -3.05
CA GLU A 74 -10.66 4.30 -2.75
C GLU A 74 -11.23 3.03 -2.15
N PRO A 75 -12.10 3.14 -1.13
CA PRO A 75 -12.80 1.98 -0.61
C PRO A 75 -13.84 1.50 -1.64
N THR A 76 -13.94 0.18 -1.80
CA THR A 76 -14.89 -0.42 -2.73
C THR A 76 -16.18 -0.85 -2.05
N GLY A 77 -16.26 -0.70 -0.73
CA GLY A 77 -17.46 -1.07 0.03
C GLY A 77 -17.35 -0.67 1.49
N LEU A 78 -18.48 -0.70 2.17
CA LEU A 78 -18.59 -0.38 3.59
C LEU A 78 -17.89 -1.42 4.45
N PRO A 79 -17.46 -1.08 5.69
CA PRO A 79 -17.75 0.18 6.39
C PRO A 79 -16.80 1.34 6.06
N ALA A 80 -15.69 1.12 5.38
CA ALA A 80 -14.80 2.22 5.03
C ALA A 80 -15.43 3.13 3.98
N THR A 81 -15.37 4.44 4.20
CA THR A 81 -15.92 5.46 3.31
C THR A 81 -14.89 6.44 2.82
N GLU A 82 -13.68 6.41 3.38
CA GLU A 82 -12.61 7.32 3.04
C GLU A 82 -11.44 6.58 2.39
N PRO A 83 -10.77 7.19 1.40
CA PRO A 83 -9.62 6.55 0.77
C PRO A 83 -8.41 6.52 1.69
N VAL A 84 -7.48 5.63 1.38
CA VAL A 84 -6.17 5.59 2.04
C VAL A 84 -5.12 6.19 1.11
N PRO A 85 -4.02 6.76 1.66
CA PRO A 85 -2.91 7.22 0.84
C PRO A 85 -2.32 6.09 0.01
N VAL A 86 -2.06 6.37 -1.27
CA VAL A 86 -1.40 5.46 -2.20
C VAL A 86 -0.10 6.12 -2.65
N TYR A 87 0.98 5.36 -2.70
CA TYR A 87 2.29 5.86 -3.06
C TYR A 87 2.75 5.24 -4.38
N PRO A 88 3.46 6.01 -5.23
CA PRO A 88 4.04 5.44 -6.45
C PRO A 88 5.11 4.40 -6.11
N VAL A 89 5.25 3.40 -6.97
CA VAL A 89 6.27 2.35 -6.82
C VAL A 89 7.09 2.29 -8.10
N GLU A 90 8.42 2.21 -7.96
CA GLU A 90 9.32 1.94 -9.07
C GLU A 90 10.09 0.66 -8.80
N ILE A 91 10.24 -0.14 -9.84
CA ILE A 91 11.05 -1.36 -9.81
C ILE A 91 12.32 -1.10 -10.59
N ARG A 92 13.47 -1.27 -9.93
CA ARG A 92 14.79 -1.12 -10.55
C ARG A 92 15.68 -2.30 -10.15
N ASP A 93 16.21 -3.01 -11.14
CA ASP A 93 17.11 -4.15 -10.92
C ASP A 93 16.57 -5.16 -9.90
N GLY A 94 15.24 -5.40 -9.94
CA GLY A 94 14.58 -6.34 -9.04
C GLY A 94 14.31 -5.82 -7.65
N ASP A 95 14.54 -4.54 -7.39
CA ASP A 95 14.27 -3.91 -6.09
C ASP A 95 13.09 -2.94 -6.18
N ILE A 96 12.36 -2.82 -5.08
CA ILE A 96 11.21 -1.92 -4.95
C ILE A 96 11.66 -0.61 -4.34
N TYR A 97 11.34 0.50 -5.03
CA TYR A 97 11.64 1.87 -4.58
C TYR A 97 10.36 2.68 -4.50
N ILE A 98 10.33 3.61 -3.56
CA ILE A 98 9.27 4.61 -3.46
C ILE A 98 9.88 6.00 -3.60
N PRO A 99 9.41 6.82 -4.57
CA PRO A 99 9.87 8.20 -4.71
C PRO A 99 9.54 9.03 -3.47
N VAL A 100 10.43 9.96 -3.15
CA VAL A 100 10.24 10.87 -2.02
C VAL A 100 10.16 12.31 -2.49
N GLY A 101 9.49 13.15 -1.71
CA GLY A 101 9.42 14.58 -1.96
C GLY A 101 10.66 15.31 -1.48
N ALA A 102 10.60 16.66 -1.52
CA ALA A 102 11.70 17.52 -1.14
C ALA A 102 12.11 17.36 0.34
N ASP A 103 11.18 16.92 1.18
CA ASP A 103 11.42 16.65 2.60
C ASP A 103 12.01 15.26 2.87
N GLY A 104 12.27 14.48 1.82
CA GLY A 104 12.79 13.12 1.94
C GLY A 104 11.76 12.07 2.35
N ARG A 105 10.48 12.42 2.34
CA ARG A 105 9.38 11.51 2.72
C ARG A 105 8.54 11.11 1.51
N PRO A 106 7.98 9.89 1.51
CA PRO A 106 7.06 9.48 0.45
C PRO A 106 5.86 10.42 0.37
N MET A 107 5.46 10.75 -0.87
CA MET A 107 4.30 11.58 -1.11
C MET A 107 3.20 10.76 -1.76
N PRO A 108 1.96 10.80 -1.23
CA PRO A 108 0.84 10.09 -1.85
C PRO A 108 0.58 10.57 -3.27
N SER A 109 0.36 9.63 -4.20
CA SER A 109 0.04 9.95 -5.58
C SER A 109 -1.42 10.33 -5.78
N ASN A 110 -2.29 9.96 -4.84
CA ASN A 110 -3.72 10.25 -4.89
C ASN A 110 -4.11 11.51 -4.10
N GLY A 111 -3.15 12.22 -3.51
CA GLY A 111 -3.40 13.43 -2.74
C GLY A 111 -4.01 13.21 -1.35
N VAL A 112 -4.21 11.95 -0.95
CA VAL A 112 -4.74 11.61 0.37
C VAL A 112 -3.58 11.57 1.36
N THR A 113 -3.73 12.27 2.49
CA THR A 113 -2.70 12.31 3.54
C THR A 113 -3.26 11.88 4.88
N ARG A 114 -2.38 11.38 5.73
CA ARG A 114 -2.71 10.92 7.07
C ARG A 114 -1.77 11.51 8.09
#